data_14cdec6389858a208e3169fbbec767b7
#
_entry.id   14cdec6389858a208e3169fbbec767b7
#
_cell.length_a   1.000
_cell.length_b   1.000
_cell.length_c   1.000
_cell.angle_alpha   90.00
_cell.angle_beta   90.00
_cell.angle_gamma   90.00
#
_symmetry.space_group_name_H-M   'P 1'
#
loop_
_entity.id
_entity.type
_entity.pdbx_description
1 polymer ?
#
loop_
_entity_poly.entity_id
_entity_poly.type
_entity_poly.pdbx_seq_one_letter_code
_entity_poly.pdbx_strand_id
1 'polypeptide(L)' 'MRDQPDVVLAELLKQLREDREITQEQLAFDAGMTASALSRIERGVNSPGWMTIRRLAEALDVSLAEIALGVEDGER' A
#
# COMPACT_ATOMS: atom_id res chain seq x y z
N MET A 1 14.23 15.31 -1.03
CA MET A 1 13.90 14.74 -1.40
C MET A 1 13.65 13.65 -0.81
N ARG A 2 14.09 13.09 -0.31
CA ARG A 2 13.97 11.98 0.15
C ARG A 2 13.11 11.83 1.28
N ASP A 3 12.61 12.64 2.02
CA ASP A 3 11.75 12.52 3.19
C ASP A 3 10.27 12.59 2.86
N GLN A 4 9.94 12.71 1.61
CA GLN A 4 8.55 12.83 1.22
C GLN A 4 7.88 11.46 1.13
N PRO A 5 6.61 11.34 1.53
CA PRO A 5 5.89 10.08 1.36
C PRO A 5 5.84 9.69 -0.11
N ASP A 6 5.81 8.40 -0.34
CA ASP A 6 5.77 7.87 -1.69
C ASP A 6 4.34 7.85 -2.19
N VAL A 7 3.97 8.88 -2.95
CA VAL A 7 2.63 9.03 -3.47
C VAL A 7 2.31 7.95 -4.51
N VAL A 8 3.31 7.56 -5.28
CA VAL A 8 3.12 6.50 -6.29
C VAL A 8 2.78 5.19 -5.60
N LEU A 9 3.50 4.85 -4.53
CA LEU A 9 3.22 3.65 -3.76
C LEU A 9 1.82 3.73 -3.14
N ALA A 10 1.46 4.89 -2.61
CA ALA A 10 0.15 5.10 -1.98
C ALA A 10 -0.97 4.80 -2.97
N GLU A 11 -0.86 5.36 -4.18
CA GLU A 11 -1.88 5.15 -5.19
C GLU A 11 -1.92 3.71 -5.67
N LEU A 12 -0.77 3.08 -5.78
CA LEU A 12 -0.71 1.69 -6.20
C LEU A 12 -1.40 0.77 -5.19
N LEU A 13 -1.11 0.98 -3.90
CA LEU A 13 -1.73 0.15 -2.85
C LEU A 13 -3.25 0.33 -2.84
N LYS A 14 -3.70 1.57 -2.98
CA LYS A 14 -5.13 1.84 -3.03
C LYS A 14 -5.77 1.17 -4.23
N GLN A 15 -5.12 1.27 -5.40
CA GLN A 15 -5.64 0.66 -6.61
C GLN A 15 -5.72 -0.87 -6.49
N LEU A 16 -4.68 -1.48 -5.94
CA LEU A 16 -4.67 -2.92 -5.74
C LEU A 16 -5.82 -3.35 -4.84
N ARG A 17 -6.08 -2.58 -3.79
CA ARG A 17 -7.19 -2.88 -2.89
C ARG A 17 -8.53 -2.72 -3.58
N GLU A 18 -8.72 -1.62 -4.32
CA GLU A 18 -9.98 -1.35 -4.99
C GLU A 18 -10.27 -2.37 -6.08
N ASP A 19 -9.25 -2.80 -6.80
CA ASP A 19 -9.41 -3.83 -7.83
C ASP A 19 -9.91 -5.13 -7.25
N ARG A 20 -9.62 -5.39 -5.98
CA ARG A 20 -10.07 -6.59 -5.28
C ARG A 20 -11.39 -6.38 -4.56
N GLU A 21 -11.95 -5.17 -4.65
CA GLU A 21 -13.25 -4.84 -4.07
C GLU A 21 -13.31 -5.11 -2.57
N ILE A 22 -12.22 -4.82 -1.86
CA ILE A 22 -12.18 -4.95 -0.41
C ILE A 22 -12.08 -3.57 0.22
N THR A 23 -12.63 -3.45 1.42
CA THR A 23 -12.64 -2.17 2.13
C THR A 23 -11.30 -1.93 2.81
N GLN A 24 -11.05 -0.67 3.19
CA GLN A 24 -9.86 -0.35 3.99
C GLN A 24 -9.87 -1.13 5.29
N GLU A 25 -11.03 -1.23 5.93
CA GLU A 25 -11.14 -1.97 7.19
C GLU A 25 -10.73 -3.43 7.03
N GLN A 26 -11.18 -4.06 5.95
CA GLN A 26 -10.86 -5.46 5.72
C GLN A 26 -9.37 -5.65 5.44
N LEU A 27 -8.81 -4.82 4.55
CA LEU A 27 -7.38 -4.94 4.24
C LEU A 27 -6.53 -4.66 5.48
N ALA A 28 -6.89 -3.61 6.24
CA ALA A 28 -6.15 -3.29 7.45
C ALA A 28 -6.18 -4.46 8.44
N PHE A 29 -7.36 -5.04 8.64
CA PHE A 29 -7.48 -6.18 9.53
C PHE A 29 -6.58 -7.34 9.08
N ASP A 30 -6.64 -7.67 7.80
CA ASP A 30 -5.84 -8.78 7.26
C ASP A 30 -4.34 -8.49 7.35
N ALA A 31 -3.95 -7.23 7.26
CA ALA A 31 -2.55 -6.84 7.33
C ALA A 31 -2.07 -6.56 8.76
N GLY A 32 -2.96 -6.68 9.74
CA GLY A 32 -2.59 -6.49 11.14
C GLY A 32 -2.37 -5.04 11.52
N MET A 33 -3.13 -4.12 10.94
CA MET A 33 -2.99 -2.69 11.21
C MET A 33 -4.37 -2.05 11.35
N THR A 34 -4.41 -0.79 11.77
CA THR A 34 -5.69 -0.10 11.90
C THR A 34 -6.11 0.49 10.56
N ALA A 35 -7.42 0.65 10.38
CA ALA A 35 -7.94 1.28 9.17
C ALA A 35 -7.43 2.73 9.07
N SER A 36 -7.26 3.41 10.20
CA SER A 36 -6.74 4.76 10.22
C SER A 36 -5.30 4.82 9.68
N ALA A 37 -4.46 3.85 10.08
CA ALA A 37 -3.09 3.78 9.59
C ALA A 37 -3.07 3.52 8.08
N LEU A 38 -3.90 2.60 7.61
CA LEU A 38 -3.97 2.30 6.19
C LEU A 38 -4.46 3.51 5.39
N SER A 39 -5.45 4.22 5.94
CA SER A 39 -5.96 5.43 5.29
C SER A 39 -4.85 6.45 5.06
N ARG A 40 -3.98 6.65 6.06
CA ARG A 40 -2.87 7.59 5.93
C ARG A 40 -1.89 7.15 4.86
N ILE A 41 -1.63 5.86 4.78
CA ILE A 41 -0.73 5.32 3.76
C ILE A 41 -1.33 5.56 2.36
N GLU A 42 -2.60 5.24 2.19
CA GLU A 42 -3.26 5.37 0.88
C GLU A 42 -3.43 6.81 0.45
N ARG A 43 -3.47 7.75 1.40
CA ARG A 43 -3.53 9.17 1.06
C ARG A 43 -2.16 9.79 0.83
N GLY A 44 -1.11 9.01 1.01
CA GLY A 44 0.25 9.50 0.80
C GLY A 44 0.75 10.38 1.93
N VAL A 45 0.11 10.33 3.10
CA VAL A 45 0.52 11.12 4.26
C VAL A 45 1.71 10.48 4.96
N ASN A 46 1.69 9.16 5.08
CA ASN A 46 2.77 8.40 5.70
C ASN A 46 3.29 7.38 4.71
N SER A 47 4.61 7.17 4.72
CA SER A 47 5.21 6.07 3.96
C SER A 47 5.27 4.84 4.84
N PRO A 48 4.82 3.67 4.35
CA PRO A 48 4.90 2.46 5.14
C PRO A 48 6.34 1.96 5.23
N GLY A 49 6.67 1.35 6.35
CA GLY A 49 7.94 0.67 6.49
C GLY A 49 7.92 -0.67 5.79
N TRP A 50 9.08 -1.31 5.73
CA TRP A 50 9.25 -2.58 5.02
C TRP A 50 8.29 -3.67 5.49
N MET A 51 8.17 -3.83 6.81
CA MET A 51 7.30 -4.87 7.36
C MET A 51 5.83 -4.61 7.01
N THR A 52 5.43 -3.35 7.02
CA THR A 52 4.06 -2.99 6.65
C THR A 52 3.79 -3.32 5.19
N ILE A 53 4.76 -3.01 4.31
CA ILE A 53 4.62 -3.34 2.89
C ILE A 53 4.47 -4.84 2.69
N ARG A 54 5.27 -5.63 3.42
CA ARG A 54 5.19 -7.10 3.32
C ARG A 54 3.81 -7.60 3.75
N ARG A 55 3.29 -7.06 4.85
CA ARG A 55 1.97 -7.47 5.34
C ARG A 55 0.86 -7.10 4.37
N LEU A 56 0.96 -5.91 3.78
CA LEU A 56 -0.02 -5.49 2.79
C LEU A 56 0.05 -6.35 1.53
N ALA A 57 1.25 -6.67 1.07
CA ALA A 57 1.42 -7.54 -0.09
C ALA A 57 0.79 -8.90 0.15
N GLU A 58 1.04 -9.47 1.33
CA GLU A 58 0.45 -10.75 1.70
C GLU A 58 -1.07 -10.68 1.72
N ALA A 59 -1.61 -9.64 2.33
CA ALA A 59 -3.05 -9.48 2.46
C ALA A 59 -3.70 -9.26 1.09
N LEU A 60 -2.99 -8.61 0.17
CA LEU A 60 -3.48 -8.38 -1.18
C LEU A 60 -3.19 -9.54 -2.12
N ASP A 61 -2.43 -10.52 -1.66
CA ASP A 61 -2.03 -11.69 -2.45
C ASP A 61 -1.24 -11.28 -3.69
N VAL A 62 -0.31 -10.37 -3.50
CA VAL A 62 0.63 -9.96 -4.56
C VAL A 62 2.05 -10.12 -4.04
N SER A 63 2.99 -10.26 -4.94
CA SER A 63 4.39 -10.36 -4.56
C SER A 63 4.98 -8.97 -4.31
N LEU A 64 6.06 -8.93 -3.55
CA LEU A 64 6.79 -7.68 -3.36
C LEU A 64 7.34 -7.17 -4.69
N ALA A 65 7.73 -8.09 -5.57
CA ALA A 65 8.22 -7.72 -6.90
C ALA A 65 7.13 -7.00 -7.69
N GLU A 66 5.89 -7.45 -7.60
CA GLU A 66 4.78 -6.79 -8.28
C GLU A 66 4.59 -5.37 -7.79
N ILE A 67 4.71 -5.17 -6.46
CA ILE A 67 4.59 -3.83 -5.89
C ILE A 67 5.74 -2.95 -6.39
N ALA A 68 6.97 -3.46 -6.36
CA ALA A 68 8.13 -2.70 -6.80
C ALA A 68 8.01 -2.30 -8.27
N LEU A 69 7.60 -3.24 -9.12
CA LEU A 69 7.42 -2.95 -10.54
C LEU A 69 6.32 -1.93 -10.78
N GLY A 70 5.24 -2.03 -10.01
CA GLY A 70 4.15 -1.07 -10.13
C GLY A 70 4.58 0.34 -9.76
N VAL A 71 5.41 0.46 -8.72
CA VAL A 71 5.94 1.77 -8.32
C VAL A 71 6.86 2.32 -9.43
N GLU A 72 7.76 1.48 -9.95
CA GLU A 72 8.66 1.93 -11.00
C GLU A 72 7.91 2.38 -12.26
N ASP A 73 6.89 1.62 -12.63
CA ASP A 73 6.07 1.99 -13.80
C ASP A 73 5.33 3.30 -13.56
N GLY A 74 4.84 3.51 -12.35
CA GLY A 74 4.11 4.72 -12.01
C GLY A 74 4.97 5.97 -11.97
N GLU A 75 6.29 5.80 -11.86
CA GLU A 75 7.21 6.93 -11.82
C GLU A 75 7.72 7.36 -13.18
N ARG A 76 7.34 6.67 -14.25
CA ARG A 76 7.78 6.98 -15.60
C ARG A 76 7.01 8.11 -16.27
#